data_5c44f1782c34207fbdf34e163948ef9c
#
_entry.id   5c44f1782c34207fbdf34e163948ef9c
#
_cell.length_a   1.000
_cell.length_b   1.000
_cell.length_c   1.000
_cell.angle_alpha   90.00
_cell.angle_beta   90.00
_cell.angle_gamma   90.00
#
_symmetry.space_group_name_H-M   'P 1'
#
loop_
_entity.id
_entity.type
_entity.pdbx_description
1 polymer ?
#
loop_
_entity_poly.entity_id
_entity_poly.type
_entity_poly.pdbx_seq_one_letter_code
_entity_poly.pdbx_strand_id
1 'polypeptide(L)'
;MADMSGRYVIELPQAKKVAVAYSGGLDSALALKLLPDYYGVEEVLAVTCNVGLTEAELEEARSKAELCGVPWFLMDAEQEFVEDFITRAIYANSSYEGYPVATSMTRQLIARRVAEFALEQGCDAICEGSTGKGNDQYRMNNVFSMFAPDLKVIVPVREFNFTRQQEKELSAEYNLPYNPGIGDDRTMWCRSIGSGEVDNLQMRIAQEDYLWFRYPENAPDQPTDLEIEFQAGLPVRVSSEAEDVCGLAQVIHYLNRVGGENALGKIDMFEDGMIGLKSREVYEAPAAAILLALHRDLEQLCLTKEQIQFKPQVERQWSYMVYHGGWYHPVTMDCAAFCANSQWAVNGVYQVRLYKGTLDILGRQSSTGLFAPELRSLATAGWDQRESGPATKIHAMQYKILAKRGLKAE
;
A
#
# COMPACT_ATOMS: atom_id res chain seq x y z
N MET A 1 30.10 16.88 -19.77
CA MET A 1 29.72 15.51 -19.50
C MET A 1 30.29 15.11 -18.17
N ALA A 2 29.47 14.82 -17.18
CA ALA A 2 29.97 14.21 -15.94
C ALA A 2 30.68 12.91 -16.33
N ASP A 3 31.84 12.65 -15.72
CA ASP A 3 32.61 11.40 -15.95
C ASP A 3 31.72 10.22 -15.52
N MET A 4 31.17 9.55 -16.53
CA MET A 4 30.31 8.37 -16.35
C MET A 4 31.13 7.08 -16.23
N SER A 5 32.40 7.19 -15.83
CA SER A 5 33.31 6.06 -15.63
C SER A 5 32.93 5.24 -14.38
N GLY A 6 31.69 4.71 -14.35
CA GLY A 6 31.29 3.65 -13.46
C GLY A 6 31.98 2.33 -13.87
N ARG A 7 32.15 1.40 -12.94
CA ARG A 7 32.80 0.08 -13.16
C ARG A 7 32.12 -0.81 -14.21
N TYR A 8 30.99 -0.38 -14.77
CA TYR A 8 30.21 -1.11 -15.77
C TYR A 8 30.00 -0.22 -16.99
N VAL A 9 30.38 -0.70 -18.16
CA VAL A 9 29.97 -0.11 -19.43
C VAL A 9 28.58 -0.67 -19.73
N ILE A 10 27.55 0.17 -19.62
CA ILE A 10 26.19 -0.19 -20.00
C ILE A 10 25.95 0.32 -21.41
N GLU A 11 25.54 -0.56 -22.31
CA GLU A 11 25.03 -0.17 -23.61
C GLU A 11 23.60 0.35 -23.42
N LEU A 12 23.40 1.64 -23.70
CA LEU A 12 22.09 2.27 -23.56
C LEU A 12 21.12 1.72 -24.61
N PRO A 13 19.90 1.29 -24.22
CA PRO A 13 18.92 0.79 -25.16
C PRO A 13 18.48 1.92 -26.07
N GLN A 14 18.56 1.72 -27.40
CA GLN A 14 18.10 2.68 -28.38
C GLN A 14 16.59 2.49 -28.64
N ALA A 15 15.84 3.57 -28.68
CA ALA A 15 14.40 3.58 -28.95
C ALA A 15 14.03 4.84 -29.75
N LYS A 16 12.95 4.79 -30.53
CA LYS A 16 12.46 5.93 -31.29
C LYS A 16 11.27 6.61 -30.63
N LYS A 17 10.33 5.83 -30.12
CA LYS A 17 9.11 6.30 -29.47
C LYS A 17 8.97 5.66 -28.10
N VAL A 18 8.87 6.47 -27.04
CA VAL A 18 8.92 6.02 -25.64
C VAL A 18 7.74 6.58 -24.85
N ALA A 19 7.02 5.71 -24.16
CA ALA A 19 6.07 6.11 -23.12
C ALA A 19 6.79 6.16 -21.76
N VAL A 20 6.69 7.28 -21.06
CA VAL A 20 7.31 7.50 -19.75
C VAL A 20 6.25 7.36 -18.66
N ALA A 21 6.46 6.48 -17.69
CA ALA A 21 5.70 6.46 -16.45
C ALA A 21 6.04 7.74 -15.67
N TYR A 22 5.22 8.75 -15.80
CA TYR A 22 5.52 10.12 -15.43
C TYR A 22 4.71 10.57 -14.21
N SER A 23 5.40 10.91 -13.13
CA SER A 23 4.80 11.39 -11.88
C SER A 23 4.89 12.92 -11.70
N GLY A 24 5.64 13.63 -12.54
CA GLY A 24 5.99 15.04 -12.32
C GLY A 24 7.11 15.25 -11.29
N GLY A 25 7.59 14.18 -10.64
CA GLY A 25 8.76 14.22 -9.76
C GLY A 25 10.08 14.45 -10.50
N LEU A 26 11.16 14.74 -9.77
CA LEU A 26 12.47 15.08 -10.34
C LEU A 26 12.96 14.03 -11.33
N ASP A 27 12.98 12.77 -10.93
CA ASP A 27 13.57 11.65 -11.67
C ASP A 27 12.83 11.42 -13.00
N SER A 28 11.48 11.43 -12.96
CA SER A 28 10.66 11.27 -14.15
C SER A 28 10.70 12.51 -15.07
N ALA A 29 10.83 13.72 -14.51
CA ALA A 29 10.99 14.94 -15.30
C ALA A 29 12.36 15.01 -16.02
N LEU A 30 13.43 14.58 -15.33
CA LEU A 30 14.76 14.43 -15.94
C LEU A 30 14.72 13.42 -17.09
N ALA A 31 14.01 12.31 -16.93
CA ALA A 31 13.90 11.30 -17.97
C ALA A 31 13.36 11.89 -19.29
N LEU A 32 12.41 12.85 -19.25
CA LEU A 32 11.86 13.50 -20.45
C LEU A 32 12.94 14.22 -21.27
N LYS A 33 13.99 14.74 -20.62
CA LYS A 33 15.13 15.43 -21.28
C LYS A 33 16.25 14.46 -21.66
N LEU A 34 16.53 13.47 -20.82
CA LEU A 34 17.61 12.51 -21.07
C LEU A 34 17.30 11.58 -22.24
N LEU A 35 16.03 11.25 -22.49
CA LEU A 35 15.63 10.34 -23.55
C LEU A 35 16.03 10.84 -24.96
N PRO A 36 15.70 12.07 -25.39
CA PRO A 36 16.16 12.57 -26.69
C PRO A 36 17.68 12.81 -26.72
N ASP A 37 18.27 13.28 -25.62
CA ASP A 37 19.68 13.70 -25.61
C ASP A 37 20.65 12.52 -25.65
N TYR A 38 20.31 11.36 -25.02
CA TYR A 38 21.24 10.25 -24.83
C TYR A 38 20.79 8.92 -25.43
N TYR A 39 19.48 8.71 -25.63
CA TYR A 39 18.93 7.44 -26.13
C TYR A 39 18.49 7.51 -27.59
N GLY A 40 18.62 8.66 -28.22
CA GLY A 40 18.21 8.86 -29.61
C GLY A 40 16.68 8.78 -29.83
N VAL A 41 15.90 9.10 -28.80
CA VAL A 41 14.45 9.06 -28.86
C VAL A 41 13.91 10.24 -29.64
N GLU A 42 13.09 9.96 -30.65
CA GLU A 42 12.48 10.96 -31.52
C GLU A 42 11.14 11.47 -30.96
N GLU A 43 10.40 10.60 -30.26
CA GLU A 43 9.07 10.92 -29.70
C GLU A 43 8.96 10.40 -28.27
N VAL A 44 8.71 11.30 -27.31
CA VAL A 44 8.50 11.01 -25.89
C VAL A 44 7.07 11.34 -25.50
N LEU A 45 6.38 10.43 -24.83
CA LEU A 45 5.01 10.58 -24.32
C LEU A 45 5.03 10.51 -22.80
N ALA A 46 4.67 11.58 -22.10
CA ALA A 46 4.58 11.60 -20.64
C ALA A 46 3.20 11.10 -20.20
N VAL A 47 3.15 9.99 -19.46
CA VAL A 47 1.90 9.33 -19.04
C VAL A 47 1.78 9.35 -17.52
N THR A 48 0.83 10.11 -17.00
CA THR A 48 0.51 10.18 -15.57
C THR A 48 -0.71 9.33 -15.28
N CYS A 49 -0.61 8.38 -14.33
CA CYS A 49 -1.76 7.65 -13.81
C CYS A 49 -2.23 8.30 -12.51
N ASN A 50 -3.47 8.78 -12.48
CA ASN A 50 -4.10 9.26 -11.26
C ASN A 50 -4.57 8.07 -10.42
N VAL A 51 -3.99 7.95 -9.21
CA VAL A 51 -4.35 6.95 -8.19
C VAL A 51 -4.72 7.63 -6.86
N GLY A 52 -5.28 8.85 -6.94
CA GLY A 52 -5.63 9.70 -5.80
C GLY A 52 -4.74 10.95 -5.68
N LEU A 53 -4.24 11.46 -6.80
CA LEU A 53 -3.54 12.76 -6.87
C LEU A 53 -4.53 13.91 -6.79
N THR A 54 -4.09 15.02 -6.21
CA THR A 54 -4.88 16.28 -6.22
C THR A 54 -4.79 16.98 -7.58
N GLU A 55 -5.76 17.85 -7.85
CA GLU A 55 -5.73 18.70 -9.06
C GLU A 55 -4.45 19.53 -9.15
N ALA A 56 -3.94 20.02 -8.01
CA ALA A 56 -2.69 20.80 -7.97
C ALA A 56 -1.48 19.97 -8.39
N GLU A 57 -1.38 18.72 -7.94
CA GLU A 57 -0.30 17.80 -8.34
C GLU A 57 -0.39 17.42 -9.82
N LEU A 58 -1.59 17.19 -10.33
CA LEU A 58 -1.82 16.91 -11.74
C LEU A 58 -1.43 18.11 -12.63
N GLU A 59 -1.78 19.32 -12.20
CA GLU A 59 -1.41 20.54 -12.95
C GLU A 59 0.10 20.82 -12.86
N GLU A 60 0.75 20.54 -11.74
CA GLU A 60 2.20 20.63 -11.62
C GLU A 60 2.90 19.64 -12.56
N ALA A 61 2.45 18.38 -12.60
CA ALA A 61 2.98 17.37 -13.51
C ALA A 61 2.80 17.79 -14.98
N ARG A 62 1.61 18.25 -15.35
CA ARG A 62 1.31 18.75 -16.68
C ARG A 62 2.22 19.92 -17.08
N SER A 63 2.31 20.94 -16.23
CA SER A 63 3.13 22.13 -16.49
C SER A 63 4.60 21.79 -16.73
N LYS A 64 5.16 20.84 -15.94
CA LYS A 64 6.55 20.38 -16.11
C LYS A 64 6.74 19.61 -17.43
N ALA A 65 5.78 18.78 -17.86
CA ALA A 65 5.84 18.10 -19.15
C ALA A 65 5.79 19.10 -20.32
N GLU A 66 4.94 20.13 -20.23
CA GLU A 66 4.85 21.23 -21.20
C GLU A 66 6.16 22.03 -21.29
N LEU A 67 6.81 22.32 -20.16
CA LEU A 67 8.14 22.95 -20.11
C LEU A 67 9.21 22.09 -20.80
N CYS A 68 9.06 20.78 -20.76
CA CYS A 68 9.93 19.86 -21.49
C CYS A 68 9.62 19.79 -22.99
N GLY A 69 8.49 20.33 -23.44
CA GLY A 69 8.00 20.19 -24.81
C GLY A 69 7.47 18.80 -25.12
N VAL A 70 7.06 18.04 -24.12
CA VAL A 70 6.60 16.65 -24.22
C VAL A 70 5.09 16.57 -24.09
N PRO A 71 4.37 15.87 -24.99
CA PRO A 71 2.95 15.61 -24.84
C PRO A 71 2.64 14.87 -23.53
N TRP A 72 1.66 15.38 -22.80
CA TRP A 72 1.24 14.81 -21.51
C TRP A 72 -0.14 14.14 -21.63
N PHE A 73 -0.26 12.96 -21.06
CA PHE A 73 -1.47 12.14 -21.03
C PHE A 73 -1.84 11.79 -19.61
N LEU A 74 -3.09 11.99 -19.25
CA LEU A 74 -3.65 11.59 -17.96
C LEU A 74 -4.50 10.34 -18.12
N MET A 75 -4.20 9.33 -17.32
CA MET A 75 -5.00 8.13 -17.17
C MET A 75 -5.61 8.13 -15.77
N ASP A 76 -6.92 8.21 -15.66
CA ASP A 76 -7.60 8.10 -14.38
C ASP A 76 -7.73 6.61 -14.00
N ALA A 77 -7.09 6.23 -12.91
CA ALA A 77 -7.08 4.88 -12.36
C ALA A 77 -7.54 4.84 -10.89
N GLU A 78 -8.10 5.94 -10.36
CA GLU A 78 -8.51 6.04 -8.97
C GLU A 78 -9.59 5.03 -8.61
N GLN A 79 -10.65 4.95 -9.44
CA GLN A 79 -11.73 3.99 -9.22
C GLN A 79 -11.22 2.55 -9.25
N GLU A 80 -10.37 2.20 -10.22
CA GLU A 80 -9.77 0.87 -10.29
C GLU A 80 -8.88 0.57 -9.08
N PHE A 81 -8.12 1.56 -8.62
CA PHE A 81 -7.29 1.40 -7.42
C PHE A 81 -8.14 1.08 -6.18
N VAL A 82 -9.27 1.75 -6.02
CA VAL A 82 -10.20 1.51 -4.91
C VAL A 82 -10.88 0.15 -5.03
N GLU A 83 -11.50 -0.13 -6.18
CA GLU A 83 -12.38 -1.29 -6.37
C GLU A 83 -11.62 -2.61 -6.44
N ASP A 84 -10.42 -2.60 -7.00
CA ASP A 84 -9.62 -3.82 -7.15
C ASP A 84 -8.49 -3.92 -6.11
N PHE A 85 -7.67 -2.89 -5.98
CA PHE A 85 -6.46 -2.96 -5.17
C PHE A 85 -6.73 -2.80 -3.68
N ILE A 86 -7.42 -1.72 -3.28
CA ILE A 86 -7.71 -1.47 -1.86
C ILE A 86 -8.70 -2.51 -1.32
N THR A 87 -9.70 -2.88 -2.10
CA THR A 87 -10.63 -3.95 -1.74
C THR A 87 -9.91 -5.25 -1.38
N ARG A 88 -8.97 -5.70 -2.21
CA ARG A 88 -8.18 -6.91 -1.91
C ARG A 88 -7.23 -6.72 -0.75
N ALA A 89 -6.68 -5.51 -0.57
CA ALA A 89 -5.84 -5.18 0.58
C ALA A 89 -6.62 -5.28 1.90
N ILE A 90 -7.88 -4.84 1.92
CA ILE A 90 -8.77 -4.98 3.09
C ILE A 90 -9.07 -6.46 3.33
N TYR A 91 -9.52 -7.20 2.31
CA TYR A 91 -9.83 -8.63 2.42
C TYR A 91 -8.65 -9.48 2.89
N ALA A 92 -7.45 -9.13 2.48
CA ALA A 92 -6.22 -9.80 2.89
C ALA A 92 -5.61 -9.21 4.18
N ASN A 93 -6.31 -8.31 4.90
CA ASN A 93 -5.75 -7.62 6.06
C ASN A 93 -4.30 -7.19 5.83
N SER A 94 -4.03 -6.58 4.68
CA SER A 94 -2.71 -6.38 4.11
C SER A 94 -1.69 -5.88 5.13
N SER A 95 -0.57 -6.59 5.24
CA SER A 95 0.52 -6.20 6.11
C SER A 95 1.83 -6.80 5.62
N TYR A 96 2.80 -5.96 5.33
CA TYR A 96 4.19 -6.35 5.15
C TYR A 96 5.02 -5.78 6.30
N GLU A 97 5.57 -6.66 7.13
CA GLU A 97 6.38 -6.30 8.30
C GLU A 97 5.75 -5.28 9.27
N GLY A 98 4.44 -5.09 9.20
CA GLY A 98 3.69 -4.24 10.14
C GLY A 98 3.05 -3.00 9.53
N TYR A 99 3.26 -2.70 8.25
CA TYR A 99 2.55 -1.61 7.57
C TYR A 99 1.62 -2.14 6.48
N PRO A 100 0.50 -1.46 6.19
CA PRO A 100 -0.35 -1.83 5.09
C PRO A 100 0.38 -1.57 3.76
N VAL A 101 0.44 -2.59 2.88
CA VAL A 101 1.06 -2.41 1.56
C VAL A 101 0.35 -1.29 0.79
N ALA A 102 1.11 -0.37 0.20
CA ALA A 102 0.58 0.84 -0.42
C ALA A 102 1.20 1.13 -1.78
N THR A 103 2.34 1.82 -1.82
CA THR A 103 3.02 2.18 -3.07
C THR A 103 3.37 0.99 -3.95
N SER A 104 3.64 -0.17 -3.35
CA SER A 104 3.82 -1.41 -4.10
C SER A 104 2.60 -1.78 -4.95
N MET A 105 1.38 -1.49 -4.49
CA MET A 105 0.15 -1.71 -5.26
C MET A 105 0.06 -0.71 -6.42
N THR A 106 0.22 0.59 -6.15
CA THR A 106 0.09 1.63 -7.19
C THR A 106 1.14 1.51 -8.27
N ARG A 107 2.39 1.13 -7.95
CA ARG A 107 3.43 0.91 -8.96
C ARG A 107 3.05 -0.17 -9.96
N GLN A 108 2.39 -1.23 -9.52
CA GLN A 108 1.95 -2.32 -10.40
C GLN A 108 0.74 -1.94 -11.25
N LEU A 109 -0.18 -1.15 -10.72
CA LEU A 109 -1.29 -0.58 -11.50
C LEU A 109 -0.78 0.40 -12.55
N ILE A 110 0.06 1.36 -12.15
CA ILE A 110 0.67 2.35 -13.04
C ILE A 110 1.45 1.66 -14.17
N ALA A 111 2.29 0.68 -13.82
CA ALA A 111 3.09 -0.05 -14.80
C ALA A 111 2.22 -0.76 -15.84
N ARG A 112 1.12 -1.41 -15.44
CA ARG A 112 0.19 -2.04 -16.37
C ARG A 112 -0.45 -1.01 -17.29
N ARG A 113 -0.97 0.10 -16.75
CA ARG A 113 -1.62 1.14 -17.55
C ARG A 113 -0.66 1.80 -18.53
N VAL A 114 0.58 2.05 -18.10
CA VAL A 114 1.62 2.60 -19.00
C VAL A 114 2.02 1.59 -20.08
N ALA A 115 2.11 0.29 -19.75
CA ALA A 115 2.40 -0.76 -20.73
C ALA A 115 1.29 -0.87 -21.80
N GLU A 116 0.02 -0.90 -21.37
CA GLU A 116 -1.15 -0.91 -22.27
C GLU A 116 -1.14 0.31 -23.18
N PHE A 117 -0.94 1.52 -22.63
CA PHE A 117 -0.83 2.75 -23.40
C PHE A 117 0.34 2.72 -24.40
N ALA A 118 1.51 2.24 -23.98
CA ALA A 118 2.69 2.18 -24.85
C ALA A 118 2.43 1.28 -26.07
N LEU A 119 1.78 0.13 -25.88
CA LEU A 119 1.39 -0.77 -26.97
C LEU A 119 0.36 -0.11 -27.91
N GLU A 120 -0.66 0.54 -27.35
CA GLU A 120 -1.70 1.24 -28.13
C GLU A 120 -1.11 2.39 -28.99
N GLN A 121 -0.11 3.10 -28.43
CA GLN A 121 0.57 4.19 -29.11
C GLN A 121 1.68 3.73 -30.08
N GLY A 122 1.97 2.42 -30.14
CA GLY A 122 3.03 1.87 -30.97
C GLY A 122 4.42 2.30 -30.53
N CYS A 123 4.64 2.44 -29.21
CA CYS A 123 5.95 2.68 -28.64
C CYS A 123 6.86 1.46 -28.79
N ASP A 124 8.16 1.67 -28.88
CA ASP A 124 9.17 0.61 -28.91
C ASP A 124 9.94 0.48 -27.58
N ALA A 125 9.67 1.39 -26.63
CA ALA A 125 10.16 1.32 -25.26
C ALA A 125 9.22 1.98 -24.26
N ILE A 126 9.41 1.61 -22.99
CA ILE A 126 8.81 2.24 -21.81
C ILE A 126 9.95 2.79 -20.95
N CYS A 127 9.77 3.98 -20.40
CA CYS A 127 10.71 4.57 -19.47
C CYS A 127 10.08 4.77 -18.10
N GLU A 128 10.87 4.57 -17.05
CA GLU A 128 10.47 4.87 -15.68
C GLU A 128 11.63 5.50 -14.90
N GLY A 129 11.32 6.25 -13.82
CA GLY A 129 12.28 7.09 -13.10
C GLY A 129 12.91 6.45 -11.85
N SER A 130 12.79 5.15 -11.64
CA SER A 130 13.30 4.52 -10.41
C SER A 130 14.82 4.57 -10.31
N THR A 131 15.31 4.64 -9.09
CA THR A 131 16.74 4.47 -8.80
C THR A 131 17.11 2.98 -8.76
N GLY A 132 18.39 2.67 -9.02
CA GLY A 132 18.89 1.30 -8.91
C GLY A 132 18.94 0.75 -7.47
N LYS A 133 18.68 1.58 -6.46
CA LYS A 133 18.68 1.23 -5.03
C LYS A 133 17.29 0.99 -4.49
N GLY A 134 16.25 1.50 -5.16
CA GLY A 134 14.85 1.40 -4.74
C GLY A 134 14.17 0.10 -5.16
N ASN A 135 13.01 -0.17 -4.55
CA ASN A 135 12.20 -1.36 -4.82
C ASN A 135 11.37 -1.22 -6.10
N ASP A 136 11.04 0.00 -6.53
CA ASP A 136 10.05 0.26 -7.57
C ASP A 136 10.48 -0.25 -8.94
N GLN A 137 11.78 -0.20 -9.27
CA GLN A 137 12.31 -0.78 -10.50
C GLN A 137 11.92 -2.26 -10.69
N TYR A 138 11.94 -3.05 -9.62
CA TYR A 138 11.54 -4.47 -9.68
C TYR A 138 10.04 -4.61 -9.88
N ARG A 139 9.25 -3.84 -9.14
CA ARG A 139 7.78 -3.84 -9.21
C ARG A 139 7.29 -3.50 -10.61
N MET A 140 7.82 -2.42 -11.18
CA MET A 140 7.42 -1.97 -12.51
C MET A 140 7.94 -2.90 -13.60
N ASN A 141 9.20 -3.33 -13.54
CA ASN A 141 9.78 -4.23 -14.53
C ASN A 141 9.07 -5.58 -14.60
N ASN A 142 8.62 -6.15 -13.45
CA ASN A 142 7.84 -7.38 -13.43
C ASN A 142 6.55 -7.24 -14.25
N VAL A 143 5.86 -6.10 -14.10
CA VAL A 143 4.61 -5.83 -14.82
C VAL A 143 4.88 -5.53 -16.29
N PHE A 144 5.89 -4.71 -16.63
CA PHE A 144 6.27 -4.46 -18.01
C PHE A 144 6.62 -5.76 -18.74
N SER A 145 7.38 -6.65 -18.08
CA SER A 145 7.74 -7.96 -18.65
C SER A 145 6.53 -8.87 -18.90
N MET A 146 5.44 -8.67 -18.17
CA MET A 146 4.22 -9.47 -18.32
C MET A 146 3.26 -8.87 -19.38
N PHE A 147 3.09 -7.55 -19.41
CA PHE A 147 2.09 -6.88 -20.24
C PHE A 147 2.65 -6.33 -21.55
N ALA A 148 3.96 -6.06 -21.62
CA ALA A 148 4.64 -5.56 -22.82
C ALA A 148 6.04 -6.20 -22.97
N PRO A 149 6.11 -7.55 -23.09
CA PRO A 149 7.37 -8.32 -23.02
C PRO A 149 8.38 -7.96 -24.14
N ASP A 150 7.90 -7.44 -25.26
CA ASP A 150 8.71 -7.09 -26.42
C ASP A 150 9.22 -5.64 -26.37
N LEU A 151 8.70 -4.79 -25.46
CA LEU A 151 9.17 -3.42 -25.32
C LEU A 151 10.44 -3.34 -24.46
N LYS A 152 11.35 -2.47 -24.86
CA LYS A 152 12.53 -2.15 -24.05
C LYS A 152 12.13 -1.36 -22.81
N VAL A 153 12.82 -1.58 -21.70
CA VAL A 153 12.64 -0.79 -20.47
C VAL A 153 13.87 0.08 -20.25
N ILE A 154 13.66 1.39 -20.18
CA ILE A 154 14.69 2.42 -20.00
C ILE A 154 14.55 3.03 -18.60
N VAL A 155 15.65 3.08 -17.86
CA VAL A 155 15.67 3.61 -16.47
C VAL A 155 16.86 4.54 -16.31
N PRO A 156 16.78 5.81 -16.76
CA PRO A 156 17.95 6.70 -16.91
C PRO A 156 18.71 6.92 -15.59
N VAL A 157 18.02 7.13 -14.48
CA VAL A 157 18.67 7.37 -13.18
C VAL A 157 19.55 6.20 -12.77
N ARG A 158 19.09 4.97 -12.98
CA ARG A 158 19.85 3.75 -12.74
C ARG A 158 20.98 3.56 -13.75
N GLU A 159 20.71 3.72 -15.02
CA GLU A 159 21.65 3.44 -16.11
C GLU A 159 22.83 4.41 -16.12
N PHE A 160 22.60 5.66 -15.76
CA PHE A 160 23.66 6.65 -15.54
C PHE A 160 24.27 6.64 -14.14
N ASN A 161 23.72 5.82 -13.22
CA ASN A 161 24.14 5.75 -11.83
C ASN A 161 24.18 7.14 -11.13
N PHE A 162 23.18 7.96 -11.39
CA PHE A 162 23.10 9.29 -10.82
C PHE A 162 22.98 9.28 -9.29
N THR A 163 23.67 10.22 -8.67
CA THR A 163 23.41 10.60 -7.28
C THR A 163 22.36 11.70 -7.22
N ARG A 164 21.66 11.84 -6.10
CA ARG A 164 20.66 12.92 -5.92
C ARG A 164 21.24 14.32 -6.18
N GLN A 165 22.53 14.53 -5.89
CA GLN A 165 23.20 15.80 -6.16
C GLN A 165 23.33 16.04 -7.68
N GLN A 166 23.73 15.02 -8.44
CA GLN A 166 23.83 15.11 -9.90
C GLN A 166 22.46 15.32 -10.57
N GLU A 167 21.42 14.68 -10.06
CA GLU A 167 20.04 14.91 -10.54
C GLU A 167 19.61 16.38 -10.34
N LYS A 168 19.93 16.97 -9.18
CA LYS A 168 19.66 18.38 -8.90
C LYS A 168 20.44 19.32 -9.81
N GLU A 169 21.71 19.03 -10.08
CA GLU A 169 22.56 19.80 -11.00
C GLU A 169 22.01 19.74 -12.43
N LEU A 170 21.66 18.54 -12.91
CA LEU A 170 21.05 18.36 -14.23
C LEU A 170 19.66 19.04 -14.32
N SER A 171 18.85 18.97 -13.26
CA SER A 171 17.57 19.67 -13.20
C SER A 171 17.74 21.18 -13.38
N ALA A 172 18.77 21.76 -12.74
CA ALA A 172 19.08 23.19 -12.91
C ALA A 172 19.58 23.51 -14.32
N GLU A 173 20.40 22.66 -14.94
CA GLU A 173 20.87 22.82 -16.33
C GLU A 173 19.71 22.80 -17.33
N TYR A 174 18.73 21.92 -17.12
CA TYR A 174 17.52 21.82 -17.95
C TYR A 174 16.42 22.82 -17.58
N ASN A 175 16.66 23.69 -16.58
CA ASN A 175 15.68 24.63 -16.02
C ASN A 175 14.37 23.96 -15.54
N LEU A 176 14.47 22.76 -14.99
CA LEU A 176 13.34 22.05 -14.42
C LEU A 176 13.13 22.49 -12.97
N PRO A 177 11.90 22.89 -12.59
CA PRO A 177 11.62 23.27 -11.20
C PRO A 177 11.75 22.04 -10.29
N TYR A 178 12.50 22.21 -9.20
CA TYR A 178 12.67 21.20 -8.16
C TYR A 178 12.23 21.77 -6.82
N ASN A 179 11.27 21.10 -6.18
CA ASN A 179 10.85 21.41 -4.82
C ASN A 179 11.65 20.56 -3.84
N PRO A 180 12.50 21.16 -2.99
CA PRO A 180 13.21 20.44 -1.93
C PRO A 180 12.25 20.19 -0.76
N GLY A 181 11.39 19.18 -0.88
CA GLY A 181 10.55 18.67 0.20
C GLY A 181 11.13 17.42 0.83
N ILE A 182 10.48 16.93 1.89
CA ILE A 182 10.71 15.58 2.38
C ILE A 182 10.32 14.60 1.28
N GLY A 183 11.18 13.60 1.02
CA GLY A 183 10.89 12.58 0.03
C GLY A 183 9.65 11.78 0.44
N ASP A 184 8.56 11.92 -0.31
CA ASP A 184 7.33 11.22 -0.03
C ASP A 184 6.68 10.64 -1.28
N ASP A 185 5.86 9.63 -1.06
CA ASP A 185 5.02 9.00 -2.07
C ASP A 185 3.63 8.79 -1.49
N ARG A 186 2.63 9.35 -2.16
CA ARG A 186 1.27 9.41 -1.64
C ARG A 186 0.29 8.64 -2.51
N THR A 187 -0.56 7.91 -1.84
CA THR A 187 -1.80 7.33 -2.38
C THR A 187 -2.96 7.68 -1.45
N MET A 188 -4.19 7.45 -1.88
CA MET A 188 -5.33 7.61 -0.96
C MET A 188 -5.33 6.60 0.20
N TRP A 189 -4.59 5.49 0.09
CA TRP A 189 -4.54 4.44 1.11
C TRP A 189 -3.45 4.66 2.16
N CYS A 190 -2.33 5.22 1.74
CA CYS A 190 -1.17 5.43 2.60
C CYS A 190 -0.22 6.44 1.95
N ARG A 191 0.49 7.20 2.76
CA ARG A 191 1.64 8.00 2.36
C ARG A 191 2.90 7.43 2.99
N SER A 192 3.96 7.24 2.21
CA SER A 192 5.29 6.88 2.71
C SER A 192 6.20 8.10 2.72
N ILE A 193 6.99 8.23 3.77
CA ILE A 193 8.04 9.22 3.94
C ILE A 193 9.32 8.43 4.16
N GLY A 194 10.23 8.46 3.19
CA GLY A 194 11.46 7.66 3.22
C GLY A 194 12.63 8.36 2.56
N SER A 195 13.81 7.85 2.81
CA SER A 195 15.11 8.35 2.31
C SER A 195 15.52 9.74 2.80
N GLY A 196 16.77 10.10 2.56
CA GLY A 196 17.32 11.41 2.94
C GLY A 196 17.44 11.59 4.45
N GLU A 197 16.77 12.60 5.01
CA GLU A 197 16.87 12.89 6.44
C GLU A 197 16.28 11.81 7.34
N VAL A 198 15.33 11.02 6.82
CA VAL A 198 14.71 9.90 7.53
C VAL A 198 15.72 8.78 7.84
N ASP A 199 16.81 8.67 7.06
CA ASP A 199 17.90 7.73 7.30
C ASP A 199 18.67 8.03 8.60
N ASN A 200 18.51 9.23 9.18
CA ASN A 200 19.03 9.55 10.49
C ASN A 200 18.11 8.95 11.57
N LEU A 201 18.55 7.89 12.23
CA LEU A 201 17.79 7.18 13.25
C LEU A 201 17.46 8.00 14.50
N GLN A 202 18.15 9.11 14.72
CA GLN A 202 17.90 10.02 15.85
C GLN A 202 16.92 11.14 15.48
N MET A 203 16.49 11.21 14.22
CA MET A 203 15.56 12.22 13.76
C MET A 203 14.11 11.82 14.04
N ARG A 204 13.33 12.73 14.61
CA ARG A 204 11.86 12.68 14.65
C ARG A 204 11.34 13.55 13.52
N ILE A 205 10.44 13.02 12.71
CA ILE A 205 9.74 13.79 11.66
C ILE A 205 9.00 14.96 12.31
N ALA A 206 9.15 16.15 11.75
CA ALA A 206 8.48 17.32 12.26
C ALA A 206 6.97 17.29 12.00
N GLN A 207 6.17 17.99 12.81
CA GLN A 207 4.70 17.97 12.67
C GLN A 207 4.24 18.50 11.31
N GLU A 208 4.92 19.50 10.80
CA GLU A 208 4.63 20.16 9.52
C GLU A 208 4.88 19.27 8.29
N ASP A 209 5.67 18.22 8.42
CA ASP A 209 5.98 17.27 7.36
C ASP A 209 4.89 16.20 7.19
N TYR A 210 3.99 16.07 8.17
CA TYR A 210 2.85 15.14 8.05
C TYR A 210 1.68 15.81 7.33
N LEU A 211 1.06 15.03 6.45
CA LEU A 211 -0.15 15.44 5.72
C LEU A 211 -1.41 15.24 6.56
N TRP A 212 -1.56 14.07 7.16
CA TRP A 212 -2.76 13.68 7.93
C TRP A 212 -2.50 13.60 9.42
N PHE A 213 -1.37 13.01 9.79
CA PHE A 213 -1.07 12.66 11.18
C PHE A 213 -0.73 13.89 12.01
N ARG A 214 -1.33 13.95 13.20
CA ARG A 214 -0.94 14.87 14.27
C ARG A 214 -0.36 14.11 15.44
N TYR A 215 0.68 14.65 16.06
CA TYR A 215 1.17 14.08 17.31
C TYR A 215 0.11 14.22 18.41
N PRO A 216 0.05 13.30 19.41
CA PRO A 216 -0.96 13.33 20.47
C PRO A 216 -1.06 14.66 21.21
N GLU A 217 0.07 15.38 21.35
CA GLU A 217 0.12 16.73 21.93
C GLU A 217 -0.61 17.79 21.09
N ASN A 218 -0.76 17.56 19.79
CA ASN A 218 -1.43 18.45 18.84
C ASN A 218 -2.83 17.95 18.43
N ALA A 219 -3.23 16.80 18.92
CA ALA A 219 -4.54 16.21 18.64
C ALA A 219 -5.63 16.85 19.52
N PRO A 220 -6.91 16.82 19.10
CA PRO A 220 -8.03 17.37 19.86
C PRO A 220 -8.10 16.83 21.30
N ASP A 221 -8.51 17.68 22.24
CA ASP A 221 -8.76 17.29 23.64
C ASP A 221 -10.13 16.62 23.84
N GLN A 222 -10.99 16.67 22.84
CA GLN A 222 -12.27 15.96 22.84
C GLN A 222 -12.16 14.72 21.95
N PRO A 223 -12.67 13.56 22.38
CA PRO A 223 -12.69 12.35 21.58
C PRO A 223 -13.64 12.51 20.39
N THR A 224 -13.40 11.75 19.34
CA THR A 224 -14.27 11.64 18.18
C THR A 224 -14.93 10.27 18.16
N ASP A 225 -16.25 10.23 18.28
CA ASP A 225 -17.04 9.00 18.21
C ASP A 225 -17.54 8.80 16.78
N LEU A 226 -17.39 7.56 16.28
CA LEU A 226 -17.77 7.16 14.93
C LEU A 226 -18.61 5.88 14.97
N GLU A 227 -19.53 5.75 14.03
CA GLU A 227 -20.14 4.49 13.65
C GLU A 227 -19.63 4.08 12.27
N ILE A 228 -19.12 2.84 12.15
CA ILE A 228 -18.55 2.30 10.92
C ILE A 228 -19.27 1.01 10.56
N GLU A 229 -19.88 0.98 9.38
CA GLU A 229 -20.63 -0.17 8.86
C GLU A 229 -19.79 -0.94 7.83
N PHE A 230 -19.75 -2.27 8.02
CA PHE A 230 -19.13 -3.22 7.10
C PHE A 230 -20.16 -4.13 6.46
N GLN A 231 -20.07 -4.30 5.13
CA GLN A 231 -20.84 -5.28 4.36
C GLN A 231 -19.87 -6.10 3.49
N ALA A 232 -20.00 -7.42 3.59
CA ALA A 232 -19.13 -8.36 2.88
C ALA A 232 -17.63 -7.98 3.02
N GLY A 233 -17.21 -7.63 4.24
CA GLY A 233 -15.82 -7.27 4.58
C GLY A 233 -15.39 -5.86 4.21
N LEU A 234 -16.19 -5.09 3.48
CA LEU A 234 -15.83 -3.71 3.09
C LEU A 234 -16.55 -2.68 3.95
N PRO A 235 -15.88 -1.59 4.32
CA PRO A 235 -16.53 -0.47 4.97
C PRO A 235 -17.39 0.28 3.93
N VAL A 236 -18.69 0.32 4.16
CA VAL A 236 -19.65 0.94 3.23
C VAL A 236 -20.10 2.31 3.70
N ARG A 237 -20.01 2.59 5.00
CA ARG A 237 -20.46 3.84 5.60
C ARG A 237 -19.65 4.17 6.86
N VAL A 238 -19.37 5.43 7.07
CA VAL A 238 -18.91 5.99 8.34
C VAL A 238 -19.76 7.21 8.69
N SER A 239 -20.22 7.29 9.93
CA SER A 239 -20.95 8.44 10.42
C SER A 239 -20.44 8.94 11.77
N SER A 240 -20.60 10.22 12.01
CA SER A 240 -20.35 10.95 13.25
C SER A 240 -21.52 11.88 13.54
N GLU A 241 -21.47 12.66 14.63
CA GLU A 241 -22.46 13.72 14.86
C GLU A 241 -22.48 14.79 13.74
N ALA A 242 -21.35 15.01 13.06
CA ALA A 242 -21.17 16.08 12.09
C ALA A 242 -21.34 15.63 10.64
N GLU A 243 -20.95 14.41 10.31
CA GLU A 243 -20.84 13.94 8.92
C GLU A 243 -21.34 12.49 8.79
N ASP A 244 -21.94 12.19 7.63
CA ASP A 244 -22.37 10.86 7.22
C ASP A 244 -21.86 10.59 5.79
N VAL A 245 -20.98 9.61 5.64
CA VAL A 245 -20.20 9.37 4.43
C VAL A 245 -20.38 7.94 3.97
N CYS A 246 -20.70 7.75 2.69
CA CYS A 246 -20.90 6.43 2.07
C CYS A 246 -19.95 6.21 0.90
N GLY A 247 -19.62 4.93 0.68
CA GLY A 247 -18.72 4.50 -0.40
C GLY A 247 -17.27 4.41 0.05
N LEU A 248 -16.57 3.38 -0.46
CA LEU A 248 -15.24 3.00 0.02
C LEU A 248 -14.20 4.14 -0.08
N ALA A 249 -14.14 4.82 -1.23
CA ALA A 249 -13.21 5.95 -1.43
C ALA A 249 -13.46 7.07 -0.43
N GLN A 250 -14.71 7.50 -0.29
CA GLN A 250 -15.12 8.59 0.61
C GLN A 250 -14.87 8.24 2.08
N VAL A 251 -15.16 6.99 2.46
CA VAL A 251 -14.84 6.46 3.81
C VAL A 251 -13.35 6.54 4.09
N ILE A 252 -12.50 6.16 3.12
CA ILE A 252 -11.04 6.23 3.26
C ILE A 252 -10.58 7.69 3.43
N HIS A 253 -11.03 8.60 2.59
CA HIS A 253 -10.68 10.02 2.70
C HIS A 253 -11.11 10.62 4.05
N TYR A 254 -12.32 10.31 4.48
CA TYR A 254 -12.82 10.76 5.78
C TYR A 254 -11.97 10.22 6.94
N LEU A 255 -11.68 8.92 6.94
CA LEU A 255 -10.91 8.29 8.01
C LEU A 255 -9.43 8.70 8.00
N ASN A 256 -8.84 9.02 6.85
CA ASN A 256 -7.49 9.60 6.79
C ASN A 256 -7.45 10.95 7.51
N ARG A 257 -8.44 11.82 7.25
CA ARG A 257 -8.54 13.12 7.91
C ARG A 257 -8.79 12.96 9.41
N VAL A 258 -9.89 12.34 9.80
CA VAL A 258 -10.32 12.26 11.20
C VAL A 258 -9.39 11.38 12.04
N GLY A 259 -8.93 10.26 11.49
CA GLY A 259 -7.97 9.37 12.15
C GLY A 259 -6.62 10.05 12.37
N GLY A 260 -6.10 10.73 11.35
CA GLY A 260 -4.85 11.48 11.44
C GLY A 260 -4.92 12.64 12.43
N GLU A 261 -6.03 13.40 12.44
CA GLU A 261 -6.30 14.44 13.45
C GLU A 261 -6.29 13.89 14.86
N ASN A 262 -6.75 12.66 15.07
CA ASN A 262 -6.75 11.97 16.35
C ASN A 262 -5.45 11.18 16.65
N ALA A 263 -4.36 11.48 15.94
CA ALA A 263 -3.05 10.86 16.14
C ALA A 263 -2.97 9.35 15.81
N LEU A 264 -3.82 8.87 14.90
CA LEU A 264 -3.81 7.49 14.45
C LEU A 264 -3.08 7.33 13.10
N GLY A 265 -2.54 6.13 12.86
CA GLY A 265 -2.03 5.72 11.55
C GLY A 265 -0.59 6.10 11.24
N LYS A 266 0.18 6.65 12.19
CA LYS A 266 1.62 6.78 12.03
C LYS A 266 2.30 5.43 12.28
N ILE A 267 3.17 5.01 11.36
CA ILE A 267 4.00 3.82 11.49
C ILE A 267 5.44 4.24 11.18
N ASP A 268 6.36 4.09 12.14
CA ASP A 268 7.80 4.37 11.98
C ASP A 268 8.53 3.06 12.20
N MET A 269 9.10 2.50 11.14
CA MET A 269 9.59 1.14 11.15
C MET A 269 10.82 0.93 10.28
N PHE A 270 11.42 -0.24 10.44
CA PHE A 270 12.38 -0.77 9.49
C PHE A 270 11.72 -1.83 8.64
N GLU A 271 11.97 -1.78 7.34
CA GLU A 271 11.54 -2.82 6.42
C GLU A 271 12.71 -3.44 5.67
N ASP A 272 12.54 -4.69 5.26
CA ASP A 272 13.45 -5.36 4.36
C ASP A 272 13.09 -5.03 2.91
N GLY A 273 13.94 -4.24 2.25
CA GLY A 273 13.81 -4.03 0.82
C GLY A 273 13.96 -5.31 0.01
N MET A 274 13.57 -5.29 -1.26
CA MET A 274 13.58 -6.48 -2.14
C MET A 274 14.97 -7.14 -2.27
N ILE A 275 16.04 -6.39 -2.07
CA ILE A 275 17.43 -6.90 -2.09
C ILE A 275 17.97 -7.23 -0.69
N GLY A 276 17.11 -7.22 0.33
CA GLY A 276 17.48 -7.55 1.71
C GLY A 276 18.24 -6.48 2.46
N LEU A 277 18.22 -5.22 1.98
CA LEU A 277 18.75 -4.08 2.73
C LEU A 277 17.64 -3.45 3.57
N LYS A 278 17.99 -3.12 4.83
CA LYS A 278 17.07 -2.42 5.73
C LYS A 278 16.92 -0.96 5.31
N SER A 279 15.68 -0.48 5.27
CA SER A 279 15.35 0.94 5.19
C SER A 279 14.47 1.35 6.37
N ARG A 280 14.64 2.58 6.85
CA ARG A 280 13.68 3.20 7.75
C ARG A 280 12.64 3.90 6.93
N GLU A 281 11.39 3.57 7.18
CA GLU A 281 10.23 4.15 6.52
C GLU A 281 9.26 4.68 7.56
N VAL A 282 8.68 5.83 7.28
CA VAL A 282 7.60 6.41 8.09
C VAL A 282 6.36 6.49 7.23
N TYR A 283 5.28 5.88 7.69
CA TYR A 283 4.02 5.83 6.97
C TYR A 283 2.94 6.63 7.69
N GLU A 284 2.08 7.28 6.91
CA GLU A 284 0.81 7.82 7.33
C GLU A 284 -0.30 6.97 6.68
N ALA A 285 -1.03 6.21 7.48
CA ALA A 285 -2.09 5.34 7.02
C ALA A 285 -3.28 5.31 8.00
N PRO A 286 -3.91 6.46 8.32
CA PRO A 286 -4.96 6.52 9.34
C PRO A 286 -6.16 5.65 9.01
N ALA A 287 -6.70 5.75 7.80
CA ALA A 287 -7.83 4.92 7.37
C ALA A 287 -7.48 3.43 7.40
N ALA A 288 -6.32 3.05 6.85
CA ALA A 288 -5.89 1.65 6.84
C ALA A 288 -5.73 1.10 8.27
N ALA A 289 -5.13 1.87 9.18
CA ALA A 289 -4.95 1.46 10.58
C ALA A 289 -6.29 1.18 11.27
N ILE A 290 -7.28 2.06 11.09
CA ILE A 290 -8.63 1.91 11.64
C ILE A 290 -9.34 0.73 10.98
N LEU A 291 -9.43 0.73 9.66
CA LEU A 291 -10.20 -0.25 8.91
C LEU A 291 -9.67 -1.67 9.06
N LEU A 292 -8.35 -1.88 8.98
CA LEU A 292 -7.75 -3.20 9.13
C LEU A 292 -7.86 -3.73 10.56
N ALA A 293 -7.81 -2.85 11.58
CA ALA A 293 -8.04 -3.25 12.97
C ALA A 293 -9.47 -3.76 13.17
N LEU A 294 -10.46 -3.01 12.70
CA LEU A 294 -11.88 -3.36 12.83
C LEU A 294 -12.25 -4.56 11.96
N HIS A 295 -11.70 -4.66 10.74
CA HIS A 295 -11.93 -5.78 9.83
C HIS A 295 -11.43 -7.10 10.44
N ARG A 296 -10.23 -7.13 11.03
CA ARG A 296 -9.71 -8.31 11.74
C ARG A 296 -10.57 -8.70 12.93
N ASP A 297 -11.04 -7.72 13.70
CA ASP A 297 -11.94 -7.97 14.82
C ASP A 297 -13.29 -8.54 14.36
N LEU A 298 -13.82 -8.03 13.24
CA LEU A 298 -15.07 -8.52 12.66
C LEU A 298 -14.91 -9.94 12.07
N GLU A 299 -13.79 -10.24 11.44
CA GLU A 299 -13.48 -11.61 11.00
C GLU A 299 -13.42 -12.58 12.19
N GLN A 300 -12.82 -12.18 13.31
CA GLN A 300 -12.82 -13.00 14.55
C GLN A 300 -14.24 -13.29 15.04
N LEU A 301 -15.16 -12.38 14.83
CA LEU A 301 -16.55 -12.55 15.21
C LEU A 301 -17.33 -13.45 14.24
N CYS A 302 -17.03 -13.38 12.93
CA CYS A 302 -17.87 -13.95 11.86
C CYS A 302 -17.32 -15.25 11.26
N LEU A 303 -16.01 -15.49 11.32
CA LEU A 303 -15.38 -16.64 10.68
C LEU A 303 -15.20 -17.81 11.66
N THR A 304 -15.16 -19.04 11.11
CA THR A 304 -14.89 -20.23 11.91
C THR A 304 -13.47 -20.26 12.43
N LYS A 305 -13.25 -21.02 13.50
CA LYS A 305 -11.93 -21.23 14.10
C LYS A 305 -10.88 -21.67 13.08
N GLU A 306 -11.25 -22.55 12.16
CA GLU A 306 -10.36 -23.11 11.14
C GLU A 306 -9.98 -22.04 10.10
N GLN A 307 -10.94 -21.19 9.70
CA GLN A 307 -10.66 -20.05 8.81
C GLN A 307 -9.72 -19.05 9.48
N ILE A 308 -9.97 -18.66 10.71
CA ILE A 308 -9.13 -17.72 11.49
C ILE A 308 -7.71 -18.26 11.67
N GLN A 309 -7.53 -19.56 11.83
CA GLN A 309 -6.20 -20.16 11.97
C GLN A 309 -5.43 -20.21 10.64
N PHE A 310 -6.11 -20.41 9.52
CA PHE A 310 -5.47 -20.59 8.22
C PHE A 310 -5.26 -19.27 7.46
N LYS A 311 -6.26 -18.39 7.47
CA LYS A 311 -6.28 -17.13 6.70
C LYS A 311 -5.03 -16.26 6.89
N PRO A 312 -4.47 -16.06 8.11
CA PRO A 312 -3.26 -15.24 8.28
C PRO A 312 -2.02 -15.73 7.53
N GLN A 313 -1.96 -17.01 7.16
CA GLN A 313 -0.87 -17.55 6.33
C GLN A 313 -1.04 -17.11 4.87
N VAL A 314 -2.28 -17.11 4.39
CA VAL A 314 -2.63 -16.65 3.04
C VAL A 314 -2.44 -15.14 2.92
N GLU A 315 -2.87 -14.36 3.92
CA GLU A 315 -2.69 -12.90 3.99
C GLU A 315 -1.22 -12.50 3.94
N ARG A 316 -0.38 -13.21 4.68
CA ARG A 316 1.07 -12.99 4.71
C ARG A 316 1.69 -13.29 3.35
N GLN A 317 1.29 -14.39 2.70
CA GLN A 317 1.76 -14.75 1.37
C GLN A 317 1.32 -13.72 0.32
N TRP A 318 0.07 -13.27 0.39
CA TRP A 318 -0.47 -12.23 -0.48
C TRP A 318 0.32 -10.91 -0.33
N SER A 319 0.49 -10.43 0.91
CA SER A 319 1.20 -9.18 1.20
C SER A 319 2.67 -9.24 0.76
N TYR A 320 3.34 -10.37 0.99
CA TYR A 320 4.70 -10.62 0.53
C TYR A 320 4.81 -10.52 -1.00
N MET A 321 3.92 -11.19 -1.72
CA MET A 321 3.91 -11.17 -3.18
C MET A 321 3.65 -9.77 -3.73
N VAL A 322 2.68 -9.06 -3.17
CA VAL A 322 2.34 -7.69 -3.58
C VAL A 322 3.50 -6.72 -3.32
N TYR A 323 4.13 -6.81 -2.16
CA TYR A 323 5.31 -6.00 -1.84
C TYR A 323 6.43 -6.21 -2.86
N HIS A 324 6.64 -7.47 -3.29
CA HIS A 324 7.69 -7.89 -4.23
C HIS A 324 7.29 -7.76 -5.72
N GLY A 325 6.25 -7.01 -6.05
CA GLY A 325 5.89 -6.75 -7.45
C GLY A 325 5.16 -7.90 -8.15
N GLY A 326 4.54 -8.79 -7.38
CA GLY A 326 3.83 -9.97 -7.87
C GLY A 326 2.30 -9.82 -7.88
N TRP A 327 1.73 -8.62 -8.03
CA TRP A 327 0.27 -8.44 -8.07
C TRP A 327 -0.42 -9.36 -9.07
N TYR A 328 0.12 -9.44 -10.28
CA TYR A 328 -0.45 -10.26 -11.37
C TYR A 328 0.07 -11.71 -11.38
N HIS A 329 0.85 -12.12 -10.39
CA HIS A 329 1.33 -13.49 -10.28
C HIS A 329 0.18 -14.44 -9.89
N PRO A 330 0.07 -15.65 -10.47
CA PRO A 330 -1.01 -16.61 -10.17
C PRO A 330 -1.24 -16.86 -8.68
N VAL A 331 -0.17 -17.05 -7.90
CA VAL A 331 -0.25 -17.24 -6.43
C VAL A 331 -0.93 -16.07 -5.73
N THR A 332 -0.69 -14.84 -6.18
CA THR A 332 -1.34 -13.65 -5.59
C THR A 332 -2.84 -13.67 -5.86
N MET A 333 -3.23 -14.06 -7.07
CA MET A 333 -4.64 -14.22 -7.44
C MET A 333 -5.33 -15.33 -6.64
N ASP A 334 -4.65 -16.47 -6.44
CA ASP A 334 -5.18 -17.59 -5.63
C ASP A 334 -5.37 -17.14 -4.16
N CYS A 335 -4.40 -16.43 -3.57
CA CYS A 335 -4.52 -15.88 -2.23
C CYS A 335 -5.65 -14.84 -2.13
N ALA A 336 -5.78 -13.95 -3.11
CA ALA A 336 -6.85 -12.95 -3.16
C ALA A 336 -8.23 -13.61 -3.25
N ALA A 337 -8.39 -14.63 -4.09
CA ALA A 337 -9.63 -15.38 -4.22
C ALA A 337 -10.01 -16.09 -2.92
N PHE A 338 -9.03 -16.68 -2.22
CA PHE A 338 -9.27 -17.28 -0.90
C PHE A 338 -9.76 -16.24 0.11
N CYS A 339 -9.09 -15.10 0.21
CA CYS A 339 -9.49 -14.03 1.13
C CYS A 339 -10.88 -13.50 0.80
N ALA A 340 -11.16 -13.21 -0.47
CA ALA A 340 -12.45 -12.68 -0.92
C ALA A 340 -13.61 -13.65 -0.64
N ASN A 341 -13.39 -14.96 -0.85
CA ASN A 341 -14.43 -15.98 -0.67
C ASN A 341 -14.98 -16.07 0.75
N SER A 342 -14.24 -15.62 1.76
CA SER A 342 -14.70 -15.63 3.16
C SER A 342 -15.53 -14.40 3.53
N GLN A 343 -15.53 -13.34 2.73
CA GLN A 343 -16.03 -12.03 3.14
C GLN A 343 -17.55 -11.90 3.16
N TRP A 344 -18.29 -12.76 2.46
CA TRP A 344 -19.76 -12.72 2.46
C TRP A 344 -20.39 -12.79 3.87
N ALA A 345 -19.70 -13.42 4.83
CA ALA A 345 -20.13 -13.54 6.22
C ALA A 345 -19.62 -12.39 7.11
N VAL A 346 -18.72 -11.53 6.62
CA VAL A 346 -18.08 -10.48 7.43
C VAL A 346 -18.92 -9.20 7.34
N ASN A 347 -19.98 -9.14 8.17
CA ASN A 347 -20.93 -8.02 8.20
C ASN A 347 -21.10 -7.52 9.63
N GLY A 348 -21.08 -6.21 9.82
CA GLY A 348 -21.28 -5.64 11.16
C GLY A 348 -21.19 -4.14 11.22
N VAL A 349 -21.56 -3.61 12.38
CA VAL A 349 -21.50 -2.18 12.70
C VAL A 349 -20.68 -2.01 13.96
N TYR A 350 -19.74 -1.10 13.92
CA TYR A 350 -18.89 -0.71 15.02
C TYR A 350 -19.22 0.69 15.51
N GLN A 351 -19.31 0.84 16.83
CA GLN A 351 -19.23 2.13 17.49
C GLN A 351 -17.80 2.24 18.07
N VAL A 352 -17.07 3.26 17.64
CA VAL A 352 -15.68 3.45 18.02
C VAL A 352 -15.40 4.85 18.51
N ARG A 353 -14.39 5.00 19.34
CA ARG A 353 -13.90 6.28 19.83
C ARG A 353 -12.43 6.44 19.44
N LEU A 354 -12.12 7.54 18.78
CA LEU A 354 -10.78 7.95 18.46
C LEU A 354 -10.33 9.02 19.45
N TYR A 355 -9.19 8.83 20.07
CA TYR A 355 -8.67 9.81 21.02
C TYR A 355 -7.15 9.69 21.18
N LYS A 356 -6.40 10.72 20.79
CA LYS A 356 -4.95 10.87 21.04
C LYS A 356 -4.13 9.61 20.77
N GLY A 357 -4.36 8.98 19.63
CA GLY A 357 -3.63 7.79 19.18
C GLY A 357 -4.26 6.45 19.58
N THR A 358 -5.43 6.47 20.21
CA THR A 358 -6.17 5.24 20.56
C THR A 358 -7.41 5.07 19.69
N LEU A 359 -7.67 3.82 19.30
CA LEU A 359 -8.92 3.36 18.73
C LEU A 359 -9.59 2.45 19.77
N ASP A 360 -10.67 2.93 20.39
CA ASP A 360 -11.45 2.19 21.36
C ASP A 360 -12.75 1.71 20.75
N ILE A 361 -13.05 0.42 20.87
CA ILE A 361 -14.30 -0.19 20.40
C ILE A 361 -15.35 -0.12 21.50
N LEU A 362 -16.29 0.79 21.36
CA LEU A 362 -17.40 1.00 22.31
C LEU A 362 -18.50 -0.04 22.18
N GLY A 363 -18.72 -0.53 20.96
CA GLY A 363 -19.77 -1.51 20.66
C GLY A 363 -19.58 -2.21 19.32
N ARG A 364 -20.16 -3.40 19.19
CA ARG A 364 -20.18 -4.22 17.98
C ARG A 364 -21.57 -4.82 17.78
N GLN A 365 -22.00 -4.86 16.54
CA GLN A 365 -23.21 -5.59 16.14
C GLN A 365 -22.91 -6.36 14.85
N SER A 366 -23.33 -7.62 14.80
CA SER A 366 -23.25 -8.43 13.58
C SER A 366 -24.41 -9.41 13.52
N SER A 367 -25.09 -9.46 12.39
CA SER A 367 -26.15 -10.45 12.12
C SER A 367 -25.60 -11.80 11.66
N THR A 368 -24.33 -11.86 11.29
CA THR A 368 -23.62 -13.05 10.80
C THR A 368 -22.58 -13.56 11.79
N GLY A 369 -22.45 -12.90 12.95
CA GLY A 369 -21.49 -13.27 13.99
C GLY A 369 -21.76 -14.64 14.58
N LEU A 370 -20.71 -15.41 14.85
CA LEU A 370 -20.76 -16.74 15.44
C LEU A 370 -20.75 -16.70 16.97
N PHE A 371 -20.86 -15.51 17.57
CA PHE A 371 -20.89 -15.34 19.02
C PHE A 371 -22.28 -15.72 19.57
N ALA A 372 -22.32 -16.79 20.38
CA ALA A 372 -23.53 -17.33 21.00
C ALA A 372 -23.34 -17.35 22.54
N PRO A 373 -23.59 -16.21 23.21
CA PRO A 373 -23.36 -16.07 24.64
C PRO A 373 -24.15 -17.06 25.47
N GLU A 374 -25.34 -17.44 25.04
CA GLU A 374 -26.20 -18.42 25.67
C GLU A 374 -25.56 -19.83 25.77
N LEU A 375 -24.69 -20.20 24.83
CA LEU A 375 -23.94 -21.45 24.84
C LEU A 375 -22.69 -21.40 25.72
N ARG A 376 -22.16 -20.21 25.99
CA ARG A 376 -20.93 -19.98 26.76
C ARG A 376 -21.18 -19.58 28.21
N SER A 377 -22.30 -18.93 28.46
CA SER A 377 -22.61 -18.36 29.76
C SER A 377 -22.93 -19.45 30.80
N LEU A 378 -22.37 -19.32 31.96
CA LEU A 378 -22.72 -20.17 33.12
C LEU A 378 -24.10 -19.82 33.73
N ALA A 379 -24.67 -18.69 33.33
CA ALA A 379 -26.01 -18.26 33.73
C ALA A 379 -27.14 -18.87 32.88
N THR A 380 -26.80 -19.58 31.79
CA THR A 380 -27.75 -20.22 30.88
C THR A 380 -27.52 -21.71 30.80
N ALA A 381 -28.59 -22.47 30.51
CA ALA A 381 -28.54 -23.93 30.32
C ALA A 381 -28.47 -24.26 28.82
N GLY A 382 -27.54 -23.65 28.07
CA GLY A 382 -27.41 -23.81 26.63
C GLY A 382 -27.09 -25.22 26.17
N TRP A 383 -26.36 -26.01 27.01
CA TRP A 383 -26.07 -27.43 26.79
C TRP A 383 -25.64 -28.09 28.11
N ASP A 384 -25.65 -29.44 28.14
CA ASP A 384 -25.26 -30.17 29.35
C ASP A 384 -23.73 -30.25 29.48
N GLN A 385 -23.16 -29.51 30.43
CA GLN A 385 -21.72 -29.44 30.67
C GLN A 385 -21.08 -30.82 30.99
N ARG A 386 -21.86 -31.82 31.44
CA ARG A 386 -21.35 -33.17 31.77
C ARG A 386 -20.86 -33.90 30.52
N GLU A 387 -21.34 -33.51 29.31
CA GLU A 387 -20.88 -34.05 28.04
C GLU A 387 -19.41 -33.74 27.74
N SER A 388 -18.86 -32.69 28.32
CA SER A 388 -17.44 -32.35 28.18
C SER A 388 -16.50 -33.36 28.85
N GLY A 389 -16.96 -34.06 29.86
CA GLY A 389 -16.14 -35.02 30.62
C GLY A 389 -15.58 -36.17 29.75
N PRO A 390 -16.40 -36.91 29.00
CA PRO A 390 -15.92 -37.89 28.03
C PRO A 390 -15.03 -37.27 26.94
N ALA A 391 -15.38 -36.08 26.40
CA ALA A 391 -14.63 -35.39 25.36
C ALA A 391 -13.19 -35.03 25.82
N THR A 392 -13.04 -34.51 27.05
CA THR A 392 -11.71 -34.18 27.58
C THR A 392 -10.84 -35.42 27.82
N LYS A 393 -11.43 -36.58 28.18
CA LYS A 393 -10.70 -37.84 28.27
C LYS A 393 -10.14 -38.34 26.98
N ILE A 394 -10.93 -38.23 25.88
CA ILE A 394 -10.52 -38.58 24.52
C ILE A 394 -9.42 -37.61 24.05
N HIS A 395 -9.63 -36.32 24.21
CA HIS A 395 -8.65 -35.29 23.81
C HIS A 395 -7.30 -35.49 24.55
N ALA A 396 -7.33 -35.93 25.79
CA ALA A 396 -6.13 -36.16 26.61
C ALA A 396 -5.37 -37.47 26.27
N MET A 397 -5.88 -38.36 25.39
CA MET A 397 -5.21 -39.63 25.07
C MET A 397 -3.81 -39.43 24.49
N GLN A 398 -3.62 -38.45 23.60
CA GLN A 398 -2.31 -38.12 23.05
C GLN A 398 -1.30 -37.76 24.15
N TYR A 399 -1.69 -36.92 25.08
CA TYR A 399 -0.83 -36.49 26.18
C TYR A 399 -0.45 -37.63 27.12
N LYS A 400 -1.37 -38.59 27.34
CA LYS A 400 -1.08 -39.81 28.11
C LYS A 400 -0.04 -40.70 27.41
N ILE A 401 -0.08 -40.75 26.04
CA ILE A 401 0.90 -41.49 25.27
C ILE A 401 2.27 -40.81 25.40
N LEU A 402 2.33 -39.46 25.22
CA LEU A 402 3.56 -38.69 25.38
C LEU A 402 4.17 -38.92 26.78
N ALA A 403 3.36 -38.83 27.83
CA ALA A 403 3.82 -39.06 29.18
C ALA A 403 4.38 -40.49 29.40
N LYS A 404 3.67 -41.54 28.89
CA LYS A 404 4.13 -42.93 29.02
C LYS A 404 5.45 -43.19 28.27
N ARG A 405 5.76 -42.40 27.25
CA ARG A 405 7.00 -42.52 26.47
C ARG A 405 8.12 -41.60 26.98
N GLY A 406 7.90 -40.89 28.08
CA GLY A 406 8.87 -39.92 28.61
C GLY A 406 9.06 -38.68 27.71
N LEU A 407 8.16 -38.42 26.75
CA LEU A 407 8.22 -37.29 25.79
C LEU A 407 7.48 -36.06 26.37
N LYS A 408 7.75 -35.69 27.60
CA LYS A 408 7.29 -34.42 28.22
C LYS A 408 8.50 -33.51 28.42
N ALA A 409 8.32 -32.23 28.09
CA ALA A 409 9.32 -31.22 28.43
C ALA A 409 9.39 -31.09 29.97
N GLU A 410 10.59 -30.88 30.48
CA GLU A 410 10.82 -30.59 31.92
C GLU A 410 10.44 -29.13 32.22
#